data_83c912bb869aeda302238f9c4c0ccd24
#
_entry.id   83c912bb869aeda302238f9c4c0ccd24
#
_cell.length_a   1.000
_cell.length_b   1.000
_cell.length_c   1.000
_cell.angle_alpha   90.00
_cell.angle_beta   90.00
_cell.angle_gamma   90.00
#
_symmetry.space_group_name_H-M   'P 1'
#
loop_
_entity.id
_entity.type
_entity.pdbx_description
1 polymer ?
#
loop_
_entity_poly.entity_id
_entity_poly.type
_entity_poly.pdbx_seq_one_letter_code
_entity_poly.pdbx_strand_id
1 'polypeptide(L)'
;MKKSPFYIPPGYVATRMDLVVMVFYCLLMFGLGLMMWEARVEVPPVPKEVVLRSAYVTQPLSRSKSSVYLYFNVERGEGDYKYSIEFPSYESNSLNVRKHGKLWVAVDANSDNEFVWAVYDDEFRLMMSRQQIAQWAKDNNFRSYLMIACFYLAVGYFVFYIIRCGVFNRYCQRKVCSEDREG
;
A
#
# COMPACT_ATOMS: atom_id res chain seq x y z
N MET A 1 8.26 -21.22 -31.99
CA MET A 1 8.12 -21.23 -30.52
C MET A 1 8.50 -19.85 -29.99
N LYS A 2 7.57 -19.12 -29.37
CA LYS A 2 7.87 -17.86 -28.70
C LYS A 2 8.72 -18.17 -27.45
N LYS A 3 9.95 -17.66 -27.39
CA LYS A 3 10.81 -17.82 -26.21
C LYS A 3 10.13 -17.13 -25.02
N SER A 4 10.14 -17.80 -23.85
CA SER A 4 9.62 -17.20 -22.61
C SER A 4 10.38 -15.88 -22.35
N PRO A 5 9.70 -14.81 -21.86
CA PRO A 5 10.38 -13.56 -21.47
C PRO A 5 11.43 -13.77 -20.35
N PHE A 6 11.37 -14.92 -19.67
CA PHE A 6 12.33 -15.31 -18.62
C PHE A 6 13.43 -16.26 -19.14
N TYR A 7 13.52 -16.47 -20.46
CA TYR A 7 14.58 -17.32 -21.03
C TYR A 7 15.92 -16.59 -21.01
N ILE A 8 16.84 -17.09 -20.19
CA ILE A 8 18.22 -16.64 -20.16
C ILE A 8 19.02 -17.57 -21.09
N PRO A 9 19.62 -17.09 -22.18
CA PRO A 9 20.45 -17.92 -23.06
C PRO A 9 21.60 -18.56 -22.28
N PRO A 10 21.95 -19.83 -22.56
CA PRO A 10 23.15 -20.43 -22.00
C PRO A 10 24.37 -19.59 -22.42
N GLY A 11 25.22 -19.28 -21.45
CA GLY A 11 26.42 -18.43 -21.68
C GLY A 11 26.19 -16.92 -21.62
N TYR A 12 24.96 -16.43 -21.35
CA TYR A 12 24.72 -15.01 -21.16
C TYR A 12 25.47 -14.50 -19.92
N VAL A 13 26.32 -13.48 -20.14
CA VAL A 13 27.03 -12.77 -19.07
C VAL A 13 26.46 -11.36 -19.01
N ALA A 14 25.86 -11.01 -17.89
CA ALA A 14 25.31 -9.67 -17.68
C ALA A 14 26.43 -8.62 -17.73
N THR A 15 26.21 -7.54 -18.46
CA THR A 15 27.12 -6.39 -18.47
C THR A 15 27.13 -5.69 -17.12
N ARG A 16 28.12 -4.82 -16.85
CA ARG A 16 28.13 -4.00 -15.62
C ARG A 16 26.90 -3.09 -15.55
N MET A 17 26.46 -2.57 -16.69
CA MET A 17 25.27 -1.70 -16.76
C MET A 17 23.98 -2.48 -16.44
N ASP A 18 23.84 -3.70 -16.95
CA ASP A 18 22.69 -4.56 -16.62
C ASP A 18 22.60 -4.81 -15.12
N LEU A 19 23.73 -5.06 -14.46
CA LEU A 19 23.78 -5.28 -13.02
C LEU A 19 23.39 -4.01 -12.24
N VAL A 20 23.90 -2.85 -12.64
CA VAL A 20 23.54 -1.58 -12.01
C VAL A 20 22.03 -1.31 -12.14
N VAL A 21 21.48 -1.49 -13.34
CA VAL A 21 20.05 -1.32 -13.59
C VAL A 21 19.22 -2.27 -12.74
N MET A 22 19.63 -3.54 -12.63
CA MET A 22 18.91 -4.51 -11.78
C MET A 22 18.98 -4.18 -10.30
N VAL A 23 20.11 -3.74 -9.79
CA VAL A 23 20.24 -3.28 -8.40
C VAL A 23 19.33 -2.08 -8.15
N PHE A 24 19.27 -1.13 -9.09
CA PHE A 24 18.38 0.01 -9.00
C PHE A 24 16.90 -0.43 -8.92
N TYR A 25 16.45 -1.34 -9.80
CA TYR A 25 15.10 -1.88 -9.74
C TYR A 25 14.81 -2.65 -8.44
N CYS A 26 15.78 -3.41 -7.93
CA CYS A 26 15.67 -4.07 -6.63
C CYS A 26 15.38 -3.05 -5.51
N LEU A 27 16.17 -1.99 -5.43
CA LEU A 27 16.02 -0.95 -4.42
C LEU A 27 14.69 -0.20 -4.58
N LEU A 28 14.29 0.09 -5.82
CA LEU A 28 13.01 0.72 -6.12
C LEU A 28 11.83 -0.13 -5.65
N MET A 29 11.81 -1.42 -6.02
CA MET A 29 10.73 -2.34 -5.61
C MET A 29 10.70 -2.56 -4.10
N PHE A 30 11.85 -2.65 -3.46
CA PHE A 30 11.95 -2.73 -2.01
C PHE A 30 11.39 -1.48 -1.33
N GLY A 31 11.77 -0.28 -1.81
CA GLY A 31 11.25 0.99 -1.30
C GLY A 31 9.74 1.14 -1.48
N LEU A 32 9.20 0.75 -2.65
CA LEU A 32 7.74 0.72 -2.88
C LEU A 32 7.04 -0.26 -1.94
N GLY A 33 7.63 -1.41 -1.66
CA GLY A 33 7.10 -2.37 -0.68
C GLY A 33 7.02 -1.77 0.74
N LEU A 34 8.06 -1.04 1.17
CA LEU A 34 8.05 -0.35 2.46
C LEU A 34 7.00 0.75 2.53
N MET A 35 6.89 1.60 1.48
CA MET A 35 5.86 2.63 1.42
C MET A 35 4.43 2.04 1.52
N MET A 36 4.18 0.92 0.83
CA MET A 36 2.90 0.22 0.94
C MET A 36 2.68 -0.39 2.34
N TRP A 37 3.76 -0.79 3.01
CA TRP A 37 3.68 -1.27 4.39
C TRP A 37 3.27 -0.17 5.37
N GLU A 38 3.83 1.03 5.23
CA GLU A 38 3.51 2.20 6.07
C GLU A 38 2.11 2.76 5.78
N ALA A 39 1.66 2.69 4.53
CA ALA A 39 0.35 3.19 4.11
C ALA A 39 -0.85 2.33 4.57
N ARG A 40 -0.62 1.22 5.29
CA ARG A 40 -1.71 0.36 5.79
C ARG A 40 -2.48 1.06 6.90
N VAL A 41 -3.78 0.89 6.88
CA VAL A 41 -4.67 1.37 7.94
C VAL A 41 -4.59 0.41 9.13
N GLU A 42 -4.12 0.88 10.27
CA GLU A 42 -4.17 0.10 11.51
C GLU A 42 -5.60 0.08 12.03
N VAL A 43 -6.22 -1.10 12.02
CA VAL A 43 -7.57 -1.31 12.56
C VAL A 43 -7.44 -1.71 14.02
N PRO A 44 -7.74 -0.80 14.96
CA PRO A 44 -7.58 -1.08 16.38
C PRO A 44 -8.60 -2.11 16.87
N PRO A 45 -8.42 -2.66 18.08
CA PRO A 45 -9.44 -3.48 18.71
C PRO A 45 -10.71 -2.66 18.94
N VAL A 46 -11.83 -3.36 18.96
CA VAL A 46 -13.15 -2.76 19.15
C VAL A 46 -13.21 -1.94 20.44
N PRO A 47 -13.49 -0.63 20.39
CA PRO A 47 -13.53 0.21 21.58
C PRO A 47 -14.68 -0.21 22.51
N LYS A 48 -14.44 -0.08 23.82
CA LYS A 48 -15.46 -0.30 24.84
C LYS A 48 -16.44 0.86 24.91
N GLU A 49 -15.93 2.07 24.74
CA GLU A 49 -16.68 3.32 24.79
C GLU A 49 -16.39 4.16 23.55
N VAL A 50 -17.43 4.75 22.99
CA VAL A 50 -17.37 5.56 21.77
C VAL A 50 -17.93 6.94 22.08
N VAL A 51 -17.26 7.99 21.64
CA VAL A 51 -17.73 9.36 21.69
C VAL A 51 -17.97 9.90 20.30
N LEU A 52 -18.98 10.75 20.14
CA LEU A 52 -19.22 11.49 18.91
C LEU A 52 -18.43 12.79 18.94
N ARG A 53 -17.67 13.03 17.86
CA ARG A 53 -16.96 14.28 17.64
C ARG A 53 -17.44 14.94 16.35
N SER A 54 -17.42 16.26 16.34
CA SER A 54 -17.69 17.01 15.12
C SER A 54 -16.54 16.85 14.12
N ALA A 55 -16.89 16.81 12.84
CA ALA A 55 -15.96 16.74 11.74
C ALA A 55 -16.47 17.57 10.56
N TYR A 56 -15.54 18.04 9.71
CA TYR A 56 -15.87 18.84 8.52
C TYR A 56 -15.23 18.23 7.29
N VAL A 57 -16.02 18.09 6.23
CA VAL A 57 -15.55 17.62 4.93
C VAL A 57 -14.59 18.65 4.34
N THR A 58 -13.34 18.25 4.12
CA THR A 58 -12.29 19.14 3.60
C THR A 58 -12.29 19.23 2.08
N GLN A 59 -12.60 18.13 1.40
CA GLN A 59 -12.57 18.03 -0.04
C GLN A 59 -13.84 17.35 -0.56
N PRO A 60 -14.28 17.65 -1.79
CA PRO A 60 -15.36 16.89 -2.42
C PRO A 60 -14.92 15.42 -2.56
N LEU A 61 -15.89 14.52 -2.64
CA LEU A 61 -15.62 13.09 -2.84
C LEU A 61 -14.68 12.88 -4.02
N SER A 62 -13.50 12.35 -3.75
CA SER A 62 -12.52 11.99 -4.79
C SER A 62 -12.83 10.60 -5.30
N ARG A 63 -13.13 10.47 -6.59
CA ARG A 63 -13.53 9.20 -7.22
C ARG A 63 -12.41 8.63 -8.07
N SER A 64 -12.07 7.38 -7.83
CA SER A 64 -11.30 6.55 -8.77
C SER A 64 -12.25 5.53 -9.44
N LYS A 65 -11.72 4.66 -10.32
CA LYS A 65 -12.54 3.63 -10.99
C LYS A 65 -13.18 2.63 -10.03
N SER A 66 -12.49 2.31 -8.92
CA SER A 66 -12.91 1.26 -7.99
C SER A 66 -13.24 1.77 -6.60
N SER A 67 -12.75 2.95 -6.23
CA SER A 67 -12.84 3.47 -4.86
C SER A 67 -13.22 4.95 -4.86
N VAL A 68 -13.82 5.37 -3.77
CA VAL A 68 -14.12 6.77 -3.48
C VAL A 68 -13.49 7.10 -2.13
N TYR A 69 -12.97 8.31 -2.01
CA TYR A 69 -12.32 8.80 -0.81
C TYR A 69 -13.12 9.96 -0.24
N LEU A 70 -13.45 9.86 1.05
CA LEU A 70 -14.03 10.94 1.85
C LEU A 70 -12.94 11.50 2.76
N TYR A 71 -12.59 12.77 2.56
CA TYR A 71 -11.61 13.49 3.37
C TYR A 71 -12.29 14.46 4.31
N PHE A 72 -11.98 14.39 5.60
CA PHE A 72 -12.52 15.28 6.61
C PHE A 72 -11.54 15.53 7.74
N ASN A 73 -11.72 16.64 8.45
CA ASN A 73 -11.03 16.96 9.68
C ASN A 73 -11.93 16.64 10.85
N VAL A 74 -11.39 16.00 11.88
CA VAL A 74 -12.06 15.68 13.14
C VAL A 74 -11.57 16.65 14.21
N GLU A 75 -12.50 17.31 14.90
CA GLU A 75 -12.19 18.22 16.00
C GLU A 75 -11.81 17.44 17.27
N ARG A 76 -10.65 17.76 17.86
CA ARG A 76 -10.15 17.07 19.07
C ARG A 76 -9.87 18.01 20.25
N GLY A 77 -10.30 19.27 20.23
CA GLY A 77 -10.08 20.21 21.34
C GLY A 77 -8.64 20.77 21.41
N GLU A 78 -7.60 19.96 21.34
CA GLU A 78 -6.20 20.38 21.33
C GLU A 78 -5.59 20.46 19.92
N GLY A 79 -6.34 20.12 18.90
CA GLY A 79 -5.95 20.18 17.49
C GLY A 79 -6.78 19.22 16.62
N ASP A 80 -7.08 19.67 15.43
CA ASP A 80 -7.81 18.87 14.46
C ASP A 80 -6.88 17.86 13.80
N TYR A 81 -7.36 16.65 13.54
CA TYR A 81 -6.63 15.70 12.74
C TYR A 81 -7.36 15.39 11.43
N LYS A 82 -6.58 15.14 10.38
CA LYS A 82 -7.09 14.77 9.06
C LYS A 82 -7.34 13.28 9.01
N TYR A 83 -8.51 12.88 8.53
CA TYR A 83 -8.85 11.50 8.32
C TYR A 83 -9.39 11.28 6.91
N SER A 84 -9.16 10.09 6.39
CA SER A 84 -9.73 9.68 5.10
C SER A 84 -10.32 8.27 5.19
N ILE A 85 -11.49 8.11 4.61
CA ILE A 85 -12.11 6.80 4.45
C ILE A 85 -12.14 6.45 2.98
N GLU A 86 -11.56 5.31 2.63
CA GLU A 86 -11.70 4.69 1.32
C GLU A 86 -12.86 3.70 1.35
N PHE A 87 -13.77 3.80 0.41
CA PHE A 87 -14.91 2.90 0.26
C PHE A 87 -15.21 2.59 -1.21
N PRO A 88 -15.90 1.47 -1.51
CA PRO A 88 -16.18 1.07 -2.87
C PRO A 88 -17.03 2.09 -3.63
N SER A 89 -16.72 2.31 -4.92
CA SER A 89 -17.39 3.32 -5.74
C SER A 89 -18.89 3.09 -5.92
N TYR A 90 -19.37 1.85 -5.86
CA TYR A 90 -20.78 1.52 -5.98
C TYR A 90 -21.60 1.97 -4.76
N GLU A 91 -20.99 2.16 -3.58
CA GLU A 91 -21.64 2.66 -2.38
C GLU A 91 -21.74 4.21 -2.35
N SER A 92 -20.97 4.88 -3.21
CA SER A 92 -20.92 6.36 -3.22
C SER A 92 -22.22 7.04 -3.67
N ASN A 93 -23.07 6.34 -4.41
CA ASN A 93 -24.30 6.93 -4.96
C ASN A 93 -25.34 7.23 -3.88
N SER A 94 -25.27 6.58 -2.73
CA SER A 94 -26.14 6.83 -1.57
C SER A 94 -25.67 7.97 -0.69
N LEU A 95 -24.44 8.46 -0.89
CA LEU A 95 -23.81 9.45 -0.02
C LEU A 95 -23.92 10.86 -0.62
N ASN A 96 -24.80 11.69 -0.03
CA ASN A 96 -24.93 13.10 -0.39
C ASN A 96 -24.02 13.98 0.49
N VAL A 97 -22.70 13.88 0.25
CA VAL A 97 -21.69 14.63 1.01
C VAL A 97 -21.34 15.92 0.29
N ARG A 98 -21.59 17.07 0.90
CA ARG A 98 -21.20 18.39 0.40
C ARG A 98 -19.84 18.81 0.94
N LYS A 99 -19.07 19.53 0.15
CA LYS A 99 -17.82 20.18 0.62
C LYS A 99 -18.18 21.14 1.78
N HIS A 100 -17.36 21.13 2.84
CA HIS A 100 -17.59 21.85 4.09
C HIS A 100 -18.87 21.43 4.86
N GLY A 101 -19.49 20.31 4.47
CA GLY A 101 -20.59 19.73 5.23
C GLY A 101 -20.09 19.28 6.61
N LYS A 102 -20.93 19.54 7.64
CA LYS A 102 -20.68 19.04 8.99
C LYS A 102 -21.03 17.56 9.05
N LEU A 103 -20.19 16.81 9.72
CA LEU A 103 -20.37 15.38 10.00
C LEU A 103 -20.20 15.14 11.50
N TRP A 104 -20.73 14.02 11.96
CA TRP A 104 -20.43 13.50 13.28
C TRP A 104 -19.71 12.16 13.12
N VAL A 105 -18.60 11.99 13.81
CA VAL A 105 -17.81 10.77 13.74
C VAL A 105 -17.70 10.10 15.09
N ALA A 106 -17.85 8.79 15.10
CA ALA A 106 -17.68 7.97 16.29
C ALA A 106 -16.22 7.57 16.41
N VAL A 107 -15.57 7.97 17.50
CA VAL A 107 -14.18 7.64 17.81
C VAL A 107 -14.07 6.99 19.18
N ASP A 108 -12.97 6.31 19.47
CA ASP A 108 -12.71 5.73 20.78
C ASP A 108 -12.54 6.84 21.83
N ALA A 109 -13.25 6.70 22.96
CA ALA A 109 -13.22 7.68 24.05
C ALA A 109 -11.87 7.72 24.77
N ASN A 110 -11.20 6.57 24.88
CA ASN A 110 -10.06 6.34 25.76
C ASN A 110 -8.74 6.11 25.03
N SER A 111 -8.74 6.21 23.70
CA SER A 111 -7.55 5.94 22.88
C SER A 111 -7.08 7.20 22.16
N ASP A 112 -5.77 7.36 22.09
CA ASP A 112 -5.11 8.32 21.18
C ASP A 112 -5.20 7.89 19.71
N ASN A 113 -5.85 6.75 19.48
CA ASN A 113 -6.00 6.18 18.15
C ASN A 113 -7.04 7.00 17.35
N GLU A 114 -6.61 7.52 16.21
CA GLU A 114 -7.42 8.39 15.35
C GLU A 114 -8.44 7.62 14.48
N PHE A 115 -8.63 6.31 14.72
CA PHE A 115 -9.52 5.49 13.90
C PHE A 115 -10.99 5.88 14.07
N VAL A 116 -11.67 6.13 12.94
CA VAL A 116 -13.10 6.45 12.91
C VAL A 116 -13.92 5.18 12.76
N TRP A 117 -14.88 4.99 13.68
CA TRP A 117 -15.69 3.78 13.75
C TRP A 117 -17.05 3.90 13.06
N ALA A 118 -17.63 5.10 12.99
CA ALA A 118 -18.86 5.35 12.27
C ALA A 118 -18.92 6.82 11.84
N VAL A 119 -19.65 7.10 10.78
CA VAL A 119 -19.88 8.45 10.27
C VAL A 119 -21.38 8.70 10.18
N TYR A 120 -21.81 9.85 10.70
CA TYR A 120 -23.19 10.33 10.68
C TYR A 120 -23.21 11.68 9.97
N ASP A 121 -24.36 12.01 9.37
CA ASP A 121 -24.60 13.34 8.82
C ASP A 121 -24.89 14.38 9.93
N ASP A 122 -25.17 15.61 9.54
CA ASP A 122 -25.52 16.71 10.46
C ASP A 122 -26.83 16.48 11.23
N GLU A 123 -27.69 15.61 10.72
CA GLU A 123 -28.95 15.20 11.36
C GLU A 123 -28.83 13.91 12.19
N PHE A 124 -27.57 13.44 12.45
CA PHE A 124 -27.23 12.19 13.15
C PHE A 124 -27.76 10.91 12.48
N ARG A 125 -28.05 10.94 11.18
CA ARG A 125 -28.36 9.73 10.44
C ARG A 125 -27.07 9.00 10.07
N LEU A 126 -27.06 7.69 10.28
CA LEU A 126 -25.91 6.85 10.00
C LEU A 126 -25.62 6.83 8.49
N MET A 127 -24.46 7.34 8.10
CA MET A 127 -23.95 7.31 6.72
C MET A 127 -23.07 6.08 6.47
N MET A 128 -22.17 5.79 7.40
CA MET A 128 -21.23 4.67 7.30
C MET A 128 -21.18 3.96 8.63
N SER A 129 -21.50 2.67 8.61
CA SER A 129 -21.51 1.85 9.81
C SER A 129 -20.10 1.39 10.18
N ARG A 130 -19.94 1.05 11.46
CA ARG A 130 -18.71 0.48 12.00
C ARG A 130 -18.24 -0.77 11.23
N GLN A 131 -19.18 -1.66 10.91
CA GLN A 131 -18.85 -2.89 10.20
C GLN A 131 -18.31 -2.61 8.79
N GLN A 132 -18.95 -1.66 8.07
CA GLN A 132 -18.51 -1.24 6.75
C GLN A 132 -17.09 -0.66 6.80
N ILE A 133 -16.84 0.32 7.67
CA ILE A 133 -15.53 0.98 7.77
C ILE A 133 -14.43 -0.04 8.11
N ALA A 134 -14.67 -0.91 9.09
CA ALA A 134 -13.71 -1.94 9.47
C ALA A 134 -13.47 -2.96 8.34
N GLN A 135 -14.51 -3.34 7.59
CA GLN A 135 -14.39 -4.24 6.46
C GLN A 135 -13.59 -3.58 5.32
N TRP A 136 -13.90 -2.34 4.96
CA TRP A 136 -13.15 -1.61 3.91
C TRP A 136 -11.69 -1.45 4.27
N ALA A 137 -11.37 -1.13 5.53
CA ALA A 137 -9.99 -1.04 5.99
C ALA A 137 -9.26 -2.38 5.87
N LYS A 138 -9.92 -3.50 6.21
CA LYS A 138 -9.35 -4.85 6.05
C LYS A 138 -9.14 -5.21 4.58
N ASP A 139 -10.11 -4.91 3.72
CA ASP A 139 -10.03 -5.20 2.28
C ASP A 139 -8.92 -4.38 1.61
N ASN A 140 -8.77 -3.11 2.00
CA ASN A 140 -7.68 -2.27 1.55
C ASN A 140 -6.32 -2.80 2.01
N ASN A 141 -6.20 -3.19 3.28
CA ASN A 141 -4.99 -3.81 3.80
C ASN A 141 -4.66 -5.13 3.09
N PHE A 142 -5.66 -5.96 2.78
CA PHE A 142 -5.43 -7.20 2.03
C PHE A 142 -4.85 -6.93 0.64
N ARG A 143 -5.37 -5.92 -0.08
CA ARG A 143 -4.81 -5.48 -1.37
C ARG A 143 -3.38 -5.00 -1.21
N SER A 144 -3.09 -4.21 -0.17
CA SER A 144 -1.73 -3.75 0.13
C SER A 144 -0.78 -4.91 0.41
N TYR A 145 -1.19 -5.92 1.19
CA TYR A 145 -0.39 -7.13 1.42
C TYR A 145 -0.09 -7.90 0.14
N LEU A 146 -1.07 -8.02 -0.76
CA LEU A 146 -0.86 -8.68 -2.04
C LEU A 146 0.18 -7.93 -2.88
N MET A 147 0.10 -6.60 -2.95
CA MET A 147 1.08 -5.78 -3.67
C MET A 147 2.47 -5.88 -3.04
N ILE A 148 2.58 -5.84 -1.71
CA ILE A 148 3.84 -6.01 -0.98
C ILE A 148 4.46 -7.38 -1.32
N ALA A 149 3.67 -8.45 -1.31
CA ALA A 149 4.13 -9.78 -1.67
C ALA A 149 4.66 -9.83 -3.11
N CYS A 150 3.97 -9.21 -4.07
CA CYS A 150 4.42 -9.10 -5.46
C CYS A 150 5.76 -8.35 -5.58
N PHE A 151 5.93 -7.22 -4.86
CA PHE A 151 7.18 -6.47 -4.86
C PHE A 151 8.34 -7.30 -4.29
N TYR A 152 8.15 -7.97 -3.17
CA TYR A 152 9.21 -8.80 -2.58
C TYR A 152 9.54 -10.04 -3.40
N LEU A 153 8.56 -10.64 -4.08
CA LEU A 153 8.83 -11.71 -5.06
C LEU A 153 9.66 -11.20 -6.24
N ALA A 154 9.36 -9.99 -6.74
CA ALA A 154 10.17 -9.36 -7.78
C ALA A 154 11.60 -9.09 -7.32
N VAL A 155 11.78 -8.57 -6.09
CA VAL A 155 13.11 -8.38 -5.48
C VAL A 155 13.85 -9.72 -5.40
N GLY A 156 13.21 -10.77 -4.89
CA GLY A 156 13.81 -12.11 -4.82
C GLY A 156 14.25 -12.64 -6.19
N TYR A 157 13.43 -12.43 -7.21
CA TYR A 157 13.75 -12.80 -8.59
C TYR A 157 14.98 -12.03 -9.11
N PHE A 158 15.05 -10.71 -8.92
CA PHE A 158 16.17 -9.89 -9.35
C PHE A 158 17.46 -10.27 -8.61
N VAL A 159 17.40 -10.50 -7.30
CA VAL A 159 18.55 -10.96 -6.51
C VAL A 159 19.06 -12.32 -7.03
N PHE A 160 18.16 -13.27 -7.25
CA PHE A 160 18.50 -14.56 -7.83
C PHE A 160 19.18 -14.40 -9.19
N TYR A 161 18.65 -13.53 -10.05
CA TYR A 161 19.23 -13.26 -11.37
C TYR A 161 20.62 -12.63 -11.27
N ILE A 162 20.83 -11.64 -10.40
CA ILE A 162 22.11 -11.00 -10.16
C ILE A 162 23.17 -12.04 -9.71
N ILE A 163 22.80 -12.89 -8.75
CA ILE A 163 23.70 -13.93 -8.26
C ILE A 163 24.08 -14.90 -9.38
N ARG A 164 23.07 -15.41 -10.10
CA ARG A 164 23.30 -16.42 -11.14
C ARG A 164 24.08 -15.89 -12.35
N CYS A 165 23.75 -14.70 -12.84
CA CYS A 165 24.35 -14.16 -14.06
C CYS A 165 25.55 -13.24 -13.81
N GLY A 166 25.61 -12.58 -12.65
CA GLY A 166 26.65 -11.59 -12.35
C GLY A 166 27.86 -12.18 -11.64
N VAL A 167 27.64 -12.93 -10.57
CA VAL A 167 28.73 -13.41 -9.71
C VAL A 167 29.19 -14.78 -10.15
N PHE A 168 28.27 -15.71 -10.35
CA PHE A 168 28.62 -17.11 -10.64
C PHE A 168 29.29 -17.28 -12.01
N ASN A 169 28.79 -16.62 -13.07
CA ASN A 169 29.41 -16.71 -14.39
C ASN A 169 30.80 -16.06 -14.46
N ARG A 170 31.06 -14.99 -13.71
CA ARG A 170 32.40 -14.39 -13.64
C ARG A 170 33.38 -15.29 -12.91
N TYR A 171 32.93 -16.01 -11.90
CA TYR A 171 33.78 -16.98 -11.18
C TYR A 171 34.16 -18.17 -12.06
N CYS A 172 33.18 -18.74 -12.78
CA CYS A 172 33.45 -19.83 -13.72
C CYS A 172 34.38 -19.42 -14.85
N GLN A 173 34.26 -18.24 -15.44
CA GLN A 173 35.16 -17.75 -16.49
C GLN A 173 36.58 -17.54 -15.98
N ARG A 174 36.78 -17.03 -14.76
CA ARG A 174 38.09 -16.88 -14.17
C ARG A 174 38.79 -18.22 -13.96
N LYS A 175 38.04 -19.25 -13.57
CA LYS A 175 38.58 -20.59 -13.34
C LYS A 175 39.02 -21.24 -14.63
N VAL A 176 38.25 -21.17 -15.70
CA VAL A 176 38.57 -21.66 -17.03
C VAL A 176 39.84 -20.97 -17.59
N CYS A 177 39.90 -19.62 -17.49
CA CYS A 177 41.08 -18.87 -17.95
C CYS A 177 42.35 -19.10 -17.11
N SER A 178 42.25 -19.63 -15.88
CA SER A 178 43.43 -19.98 -15.07
C SER A 178 43.95 -21.36 -15.43
N GLU A 179 43.10 -22.31 -15.77
CA GLU A 179 43.47 -23.65 -16.21
C GLU A 179 44.19 -23.65 -17.61
N ASP A 180 43.74 -22.76 -18.52
CA ASP A 180 44.37 -22.58 -19.84
C ASP A 180 45.76 -21.89 -19.80
N ARG A 181 46.18 -21.35 -18.63
CA ARG A 181 47.52 -20.75 -18.46
C ARG A 181 48.56 -21.69 -17.83
N GLU A 182 48.12 -22.77 -17.24
CA GLU A 182 48.99 -23.75 -16.56
C GLU A 182 49.25 -25.01 -17.43
N GLY A 183 48.66 -25.11 -18.61
CA GLY A 183 48.95 -26.14 -19.63
C GLY A 183 49.73 -25.60 -20.82
#